data_3ba01977dffaad20f282a361abe363a6
#
_entry.id   3ba01977dffaad20f282a361abe363a6
#
_cell.length_a   1.000
_cell.length_b   1.000
_cell.length_c   1.000
_cell.angle_alpha   90.00
_cell.angle_beta   90.00
_cell.angle_gamma   90.00
#
_symmetry.space_group_name_H-M   'P 1'
#
loop_
_entity.id
_entity.type
_entity.pdbx_description
1 polymer ?
#
loop_
_entity_poly.entity_id
_entity_poly.type
_entity_poly.pdbx_seq_one_letter_code
_entity_poly.pdbx_strand_id
1 'polypeptide(L)'
;MIVICAAINYWTFAVLGEAGRKYKVNKYEDIIAAMFNPCFHKIFIVIMCFGLFGVIILFQVILYKFIGGIINEIFGYGFVNMEIFSVGSFWGEQKMRLIVCYSLAIFVFVPLGMIKTFSQMRYVTTFGIFSIFLVIFIVVIQCPGFYYHNVIERRMGVNILDFRPGFGPDLKFITSISTIIYAYECHAGIFPVISGLTNPTENRVNTVFKRATIVNAISYIIITFAGYLSQPQHTPDLILEREKTDNSDYLMTLGLILFSLTIMTKIGALFNCLRSLLLNIMKYDVDNYPNTINFLLIFIVFSITTFVAAMFQNISDYISLIGSFYGLFIAVVMPGVIYMKFNDRPLYKKYYAFIFILVFCSIGTLTIYFTLKKIFLF
;
A
#
# COMPACT_ATOMS: atom_id res chain seq x y z
N MET A 1 11.91 -14.42 0.14
CA MET A 1 11.72 -13.02 -0.29
C MET A 1 11.23 -12.11 0.84
N ILE A 2 10.12 -12.40 1.54
CA ILE A 2 9.55 -11.57 2.62
C ILE A 2 10.61 -11.19 3.67
N VAL A 3 11.40 -12.17 4.16
CA VAL A 3 12.46 -11.94 5.17
C VAL A 3 13.58 -11.05 4.63
N ILE A 4 13.99 -11.24 3.37
CA ILE A 4 15.01 -10.40 2.74
C ILE A 4 14.52 -8.96 2.61
N CYS A 5 13.29 -8.75 2.11
CA CYS A 5 12.70 -7.42 2.03
C CYS A 5 12.51 -6.78 3.41
N ALA A 6 12.18 -7.57 4.45
CA ALA A 6 12.14 -7.08 5.82
C ALA A 6 13.51 -6.58 6.31
N ALA A 7 14.58 -7.32 6.03
CA ALA A 7 15.93 -6.91 6.38
C ALA A 7 16.35 -5.60 5.66
N ILE A 8 16.02 -5.49 4.38
CA ILE A 8 16.23 -4.27 3.59
C ILE A 8 15.47 -3.10 4.20
N ASN A 9 14.19 -3.30 4.50
CA ASN A 9 13.34 -2.29 5.09
C ASN A 9 13.85 -1.81 6.46
N TYR A 10 14.29 -2.73 7.31
CA TYR A 10 14.91 -2.36 8.59
C TYR A 10 16.18 -1.51 8.39
N TRP A 11 17.05 -1.89 7.44
CA TRP A 11 18.25 -1.12 7.12
C TRP A 11 17.91 0.28 6.64
N THR A 12 16.96 0.43 5.73
CA THR A 12 16.54 1.74 5.20
C THR A 12 15.89 2.63 6.27
N PHE A 13 15.12 2.05 7.19
CA PHE A 13 14.59 2.76 8.36
C PHE A 13 15.70 3.25 9.30
N ALA A 14 16.71 2.42 9.55
CA ALA A 14 17.84 2.82 10.39
C ALA A 14 18.61 4.00 9.76
N VAL A 15 18.81 3.98 8.44
CA VAL A 15 19.47 5.09 7.70
C VAL A 15 18.64 6.38 7.82
N LEU A 16 17.34 6.32 7.60
CA LEU A 16 16.47 7.50 7.73
C LEU A 16 16.38 8.00 9.18
N GLY A 17 16.33 7.08 10.14
CA GLY A 17 16.35 7.42 11.56
C GLY A 17 17.65 8.11 11.99
N GLU A 18 18.79 7.67 11.47
CA GLU A 18 20.10 8.32 11.66
C GLU A 18 20.10 9.71 11.02
N ALA A 19 19.60 9.84 9.78
CA ALA A 19 19.51 11.11 9.08
C ALA A 19 18.62 12.11 9.85
N GLY A 20 17.43 11.69 10.28
CA GLY A 20 16.52 12.53 11.05
C GLY A 20 17.15 13.08 12.33
N ARG A 21 17.87 12.24 13.07
CA ARG A 21 18.60 12.68 14.28
C ARG A 21 19.77 13.62 13.96
N LYS A 22 20.56 13.30 12.92
CA LYS A 22 21.76 14.09 12.55
C LYS A 22 21.38 15.50 12.10
N TYR A 23 20.31 15.63 11.33
CA TYR A 23 19.84 16.92 10.79
C TYR A 23 18.76 17.56 11.66
N LYS A 24 18.28 16.90 12.74
CA LYS A 24 17.22 17.37 13.65
C LYS A 24 15.92 17.73 12.92
N VAL A 25 15.54 16.93 11.96
CA VAL A 25 14.34 17.12 11.14
C VAL A 25 13.31 16.02 11.39
N ASN A 26 12.04 16.38 11.26
CA ASN A 26 10.90 15.54 11.63
C ASN A 26 10.05 15.11 10.42
N LYS A 27 10.51 15.38 9.19
CA LYS A 27 9.83 15.01 7.96
C LYS A 27 10.84 14.51 6.94
N TYR A 28 10.39 13.64 6.04
CA TYR A 28 11.26 13.08 5.00
C TYR A 28 11.75 14.17 4.04
N GLU A 29 10.85 15.04 3.59
CA GLU A 29 11.17 16.16 2.70
C GLU A 29 12.21 17.11 3.30
N ASP A 30 12.20 17.33 4.61
CA ASP A 30 13.15 18.20 5.29
C ASP A 30 14.57 17.63 5.30
N ILE A 31 14.74 16.29 5.37
CA ILE A 31 16.05 15.65 5.19
C ILE A 31 16.60 15.95 3.80
N ILE A 32 15.73 15.85 2.79
CA ILE A 32 16.14 16.12 1.41
C ILE A 32 16.50 17.59 1.22
N ALA A 33 15.74 18.50 1.84
CA ALA A 33 16.08 19.93 1.83
C ALA A 33 17.42 20.21 2.50
N ALA A 34 17.75 19.53 3.61
CA ALA A 34 19.00 19.71 4.35
C ALA A 34 20.23 19.08 3.65
N MET A 35 20.03 18.02 2.86
CA MET A 35 21.15 17.26 2.28
C MET A 35 21.39 17.54 0.79
N PHE A 36 20.40 18.06 0.07
CA PHE A 36 20.44 18.20 -1.38
C PHE A 36 20.15 19.64 -1.80
N ASN A 37 20.36 19.93 -3.08
CA ASN A 37 20.09 21.23 -3.64
C ASN A 37 18.58 21.53 -3.75
N PRO A 38 18.14 22.79 -3.80
CA PRO A 38 16.73 23.16 -3.85
C PRO A 38 15.96 22.59 -5.06
N CYS A 39 16.66 22.37 -6.18
CA CYS A 39 16.04 21.78 -7.37
C CYS A 39 15.65 20.30 -7.12
N PHE A 40 16.56 19.53 -6.56
CA PHE A 40 16.31 18.13 -6.21
C PHE A 40 15.21 17.99 -5.15
N HIS A 41 15.18 18.89 -4.15
CA HIS A 41 14.12 18.92 -3.14
C HIS A 41 12.73 19.14 -3.78
N LYS A 42 12.60 20.05 -4.74
CA LYS A 42 11.33 20.26 -5.45
C LYS A 42 10.90 19.01 -6.25
N ILE A 43 11.84 18.39 -6.97
CA ILE A 43 11.59 17.15 -7.71
C ILE A 43 11.11 16.05 -6.76
N PHE A 44 11.78 15.91 -5.62
CA PHE A 44 11.40 14.93 -4.60
C PHE A 44 9.97 15.15 -4.09
N ILE A 45 9.58 16.39 -3.76
CA ILE A 45 8.21 16.70 -3.34
C ILE A 45 7.18 16.32 -4.43
N VAL A 46 7.46 16.62 -5.69
CA VAL A 46 6.58 16.27 -6.82
C VAL A 46 6.41 14.74 -6.91
N ILE A 47 7.51 13.97 -6.80
CA ILE A 47 7.46 12.49 -6.81
C ILE A 47 6.65 11.99 -5.60
N MET A 48 6.84 12.56 -4.42
CA MET A 48 6.07 12.22 -3.22
C MET A 48 4.58 12.49 -3.41
N CYS A 49 4.19 13.64 -3.94
CA CYS A 49 2.80 13.96 -4.25
C CYS A 49 2.21 12.96 -5.24
N PHE A 50 2.90 12.68 -6.36
CA PHE A 50 2.45 11.74 -7.36
C PHE A 50 2.27 10.33 -6.79
N GLY A 51 3.22 9.89 -5.95
CA GLY A 51 3.13 8.60 -5.27
C GLY A 51 1.94 8.52 -4.32
N LEU A 52 1.73 9.54 -3.48
CA LEU A 52 0.58 9.57 -2.57
C LEU A 52 -0.76 9.59 -3.31
N PHE A 53 -0.86 10.32 -4.44
CA PHE A 53 -2.01 10.22 -5.33
C PHE A 53 -2.25 8.77 -5.77
N GLY A 54 -1.19 8.10 -6.23
CA GLY A 54 -1.26 6.69 -6.64
C GLY A 54 -1.71 5.76 -5.52
N VAL A 55 -1.21 5.95 -4.30
CA VAL A 55 -1.60 5.14 -3.14
C VAL A 55 -3.07 5.38 -2.75
N ILE A 56 -3.55 6.62 -2.81
CA ILE A 56 -4.97 6.93 -2.58
C ILE A 56 -5.86 6.23 -3.62
N ILE A 57 -5.49 6.28 -4.90
CA ILE A 57 -6.21 5.57 -5.98
C ILE A 57 -6.25 4.07 -5.70
N LEU A 58 -5.12 3.46 -5.33
CA LEU A 58 -5.05 2.04 -4.99
C LEU A 58 -6.05 1.66 -3.89
N PHE A 59 -6.05 2.41 -2.79
CA PHE A 59 -6.97 2.12 -1.69
C PHE A 59 -8.43 2.34 -2.07
N GLN A 60 -8.74 3.30 -2.94
CA GLN A 60 -10.07 3.47 -3.48
C GLN A 60 -10.48 2.27 -4.34
N VAL A 61 -9.63 1.78 -5.24
CA VAL A 61 -9.91 0.59 -6.08
C VAL A 61 -10.21 -0.64 -5.21
N ILE A 62 -9.39 -0.88 -4.16
CA ILE A 62 -9.60 -2.00 -3.24
C ILE A 62 -10.94 -1.83 -2.48
N LEU A 63 -11.22 -0.63 -1.99
CA LEU A 63 -12.44 -0.35 -1.24
C LEU A 63 -13.70 -0.58 -2.09
N TYR A 64 -13.69 -0.17 -3.36
CA TYR A 64 -14.83 -0.40 -4.26
C TYR A 64 -15.10 -1.87 -4.47
N LYS A 65 -14.07 -2.70 -4.63
CA LYS A 65 -14.24 -4.14 -4.75
C LYS A 65 -14.84 -4.75 -3.48
N PHE A 66 -14.34 -4.34 -2.31
CA PHE A 66 -14.85 -4.87 -1.04
C PHE A 66 -16.30 -4.46 -0.78
N ILE A 67 -16.67 -3.22 -1.07
CA ILE A 67 -18.05 -2.77 -0.95
C ILE A 67 -18.97 -3.51 -1.91
N GLY A 68 -18.50 -3.76 -3.14
CA GLY A 68 -19.22 -4.62 -4.09
C GLY A 68 -19.43 -6.03 -3.54
N GLY A 69 -18.42 -6.64 -2.92
CA GLY A 69 -18.52 -7.94 -2.25
C GLY A 69 -19.53 -7.93 -1.08
N ILE A 70 -19.50 -6.90 -0.25
CA ILE A 70 -20.43 -6.75 0.88
C ILE A 70 -21.88 -6.58 0.39
N ILE A 71 -22.11 -5.76 -0.63
CA ILE A 71 -23.43 -5.55 -1.23
C ILE A 71 -23.97 -6.87 -1.78
N ASN A 72 -23.16 -7.64 -2.49
CA ASN A 72 -23.52 -8.96 -3.00
C ASN A 72 -23.94 -9.93 -1.90
N GLU A 73 -23.24 -9.90 -0.77
CA GLU A 73 -23.53 -10.77 0.36
C GLU A 73 -24.87 -10.42 1.03
N ILE A 74 -25.15 -9.14 1.20
CA ILE A 74 -26.35 -8.67 1.91
C ILE A 74 -27.60 -8.80 1.03
N PHE A 75 -27.50 -8.46 -0.24
CA PHE A 75 -28.66 -8.39 -1.15
C PHE A 75 -28.81 -9.61 -2.07
N GLY A 76 -27.89 -10.59 -1.96
CA GLY A 76 -27.86 -11.80 -2.77
C GLY A 76 -27.10 -11.62 -4.09
N TYR A 77 -26.58 -12.75 -4.63
CA TYR A 77 -25.79 -12.77 -5.86
C TYR A 77 -26.45 -12.16 -7.11
N GLY A 78 -27.76 -11.91 -7.06
CA GLY A 78 -28.51 -11.28 -8.16
C GLY A 78 -28.36 -9.76 -8.24
N PHE A 79 -27.90 -9.09 -7.19
CA PHE A 79 -27.86 -7.62 -7.15
C PHE A 79 -26.61 -7.04 -7.82
N VAL A 80 -25.50 -7.79 -7.82
CA VAL A 80 -24.25 -7.40 -8.51
C VAL A 80 -24.05 -8.15 -9.83
N ASN A 81 -24.71 -9.30 -10.02
CA ASN A 81 -24.93 -9.89 -11.34
C ASN A 81 -25.95 -9.10 -12.21
N MET A 82 -26.65 -8.13 -11.65
CA MET A 82 -27.12 -7.01 -12.43
C MET A 82 -25.88 -6.24 -12.88
N GLU A 83 -25.22 -6.72 -13.92
CA GLU A 83 -24.35 -6.03 -14.86
C GLU A 83 -23.73 -4.67 -14.42
N ILE A 84 -23.70 -4.37 -13.09
CA ILE A 84 -23.03 -3.19 -12.53
C ILE A 84 -21.52 -3.37 -12.67
N PHE A 85 -21.06 -4.61 -12.74
CA PHE A 85 -19.67 -4.98 -12.87
C PHE A 85 -19.39 -6.04 -13.96
N SER A 86 -20.39 -6.50 -14.73
CA SER A 86 -20.23 -7.46 -15.80
C SER A 86 -20.46 -6.88 -17.20
N VAL A 87 -19.82 -7.49 -18.14
CA VAL A 87 -19.55 -7.19 -19.53
C VAL A 87 -20.84 -7.03 -20.38
N GLY A 88 -21.32 -5.81 -20.63
CA GLY A 88 -22.43 -5.60 -21.53
C GLY A 88 -22.25 -4.44 -22.50
N SER A 89 -21.99 -3.26 -22.03
CA SER A 89 -21.56 -2.14 -22.85
C SER A 89 -20.55 -1.29 -22.08
N PHE A 90 -19.39 -1.07 -22.64
CA PHE A 90 -18.27 -0.31 -22.06
C PHE A 90 -18.70 1.00 -21.34
N TRP A 91 -19.72 1.68 -21.86
CA TRP A 91 -20.22 2.92 -21.28
C TRP A 91 -21.28 2.74 -20.17
N GLY A 92 -22.07 1.68 -20.20
CA GLY A 92 -23.12 1.41 -19.19
C GLY A 92 -22.51 1.01 -17.84
N GLU A 93 -21.58 0.08 -17.86
CA GLU A 93 -20.85 -0.40 -16.68
C GLU A 93 -20.00 0.69 -16.04
N GLN A 94 -19.29 1.47 -16.85
CA GLN A 94 -18.47 2.57 -16.34
C GLN A 94 -19.31 3.66 -15.67
N LYS A 95 -20.51 3.97 -16.16
CA LYS A 95 -21.39 4.97 -15.55
C LYS A 95 -21.82 4.55 -14.16
N MET A 96 -22.29 3.31 -13.98
CA MET A 96 -22.72 2.83 -12.66
C MET A 96 -21.55 2.74 -11.69
N ARG A 97 -20.41 2.26 -12.14
CA ARG A 97 -19.17 2.24 -11.34
C ARG A 97 -18.77 3.65 -10.91
N LEU A 98 -18.79 4.62 -11.81
CA LEU A 98 -18.54 6.03 -11.49
C LEU A 98 -19.52 6.56 -10.45
N ILE A 99 -20.82 6.29 -10.57
CA ILE A 99 -21.83 6.73 -9.61
C ILE A 99 -21.53 6.20 -8.21
N VAL A 100 -21.25 4.89 -8.08
CA VAL A 100 -20.90 4.28 -6.79
C VAL A 100 -19.60 4.88 -6.24
N CYS A 101 -18.58 5.02 -7.08
CA CYS A 101 -17.30 5.59 -6.68
C CYS A 101 -17.43 7.04 -6.18
N TYR A 102 -18.17 7.88 -6.91
CA TYR A 102 -18.37 9.28 -6.51
C TYR A 102 -19.30 9.41 -5.30
N SER A 103 -20.30 8.53 -5.14
CA SER A 103 -21.12 8.51 -3.92
C SER A 103 -20.25 8.21 -2.69
N LEU A 104 -19.36 7.22 -2.76
CA LEU A 104 -18.41 6.94 -1.68
C LEU A 104 -17.43 8.10 -1.45
N ALA A 105 -16.96 8.75 -2.51
CA ALA A 105 -16.09 9.92 -2.37
C ALA A 105 -16.81 11.03 -1.59
N ILE A 106 -18.03 11.35 -1.92
CA ILE A 106 -18.81 12.42 -1.28
C ILE A 106 -19.14 12.07 0.18
N PHE A 107 -19.68 10.86 0.43
CA PHE A 107 -20.17 10.50 1.75
C PHE A 107 -19.09 10.04 2.72
N VAL A 108 -17.95 9.53 2.24
CA VAL A 108 -16.88 8.97 3.08
C VAL A 108 -15.62 9.81 3.00
N PHE A 109 -15.07 10.05 1.79
CA PHE A 109 -13.72 10.64 1.68
C PHE A 109 -13.73 12.15 1.93
N VAL A 110 -14.78 12.86 1.51
CA VAL A 110 -14.89 14.30 1.80
C VAL A 110 -14.96 14.56 3.31
N PRO A 111 -15.82 13.91 4.12
CA PRO A 111 -15.83 14.07 5.56
C PRO A 111 -14.48 13.70 6.22
N LEU A 112 -13.84 12.60 5.78
CA LEU A 112 -12.53 12.22 6.30
C LEU A 112 -11.43 13.23 5.93
N GLY A 113 -11.50 13.82 4.75
CA GLY A 113 -10.59 14.88 4.31
C GLY A 113 -10.75 16.19 5.09
N MET A 114 -11.90 16.43 5.69
CA MET A 114 -12.13 17.61 6.56
C MET A 114 -11.35 17.52 7.88
N ILE A 115 -10.96 16.33 8.32
CA ILE A 115 -10.17 16.11 9.52
C ILE A 115 -8.75 16.66 9.30
N LYS A 116 -8.38 17.72 10.02
CA LYS A 116 -7.08 18.41 9.83
C LYS A 116 -5.93 17.81 10.64
N THR A 117 -6.21 17.12 11.75
CA THR A 117 -5.19 16.71 12.73
C THR A 117 -5.03 15.21 12.84
N PHE A 118 -3.77 14.72 12.80
CA PHE A 118 -3.46 13.31 13.00
C PHE A 118 -3.81 12.79 14.41
N SER A 119 -3.83 13.67 15.41
CA SER A 119 -4.17 13.30 16.80
C SER A 119 -5.59 12.73 16.92
N GLN A 120 -6.53 13.23 16.11
CA GLN A 120 -7.91 12.75 16.07
C GLN A 120 -8.01 11.36 15.45
N MET A 121 -7.04 10.96 14.61
CA MET A 121 -7.02 9.66 13.94
C MET A 121 -6.38 8.55 14.80
N ARG A 122 -5.86 8.85 15.98
CA ARG A 122 -5.15 7.88 16.85
C ARG A 122 -6.00 6.64 17.17
N TYR A 123 -7.22 6.83 17.62
CA TYR A 123 -8.11 5.71 17.98
C TYR A 123 -8.52 4.90 16.76
N VAL A 124 -8.75 5.57 15.65
CA VAL A 124 -9.12 4.96 14.39
C VAL A 124 -7.96 4.10 13.83
N THR A 125 -6.72 4.59 13.93
CA THR A 125 -5.53 3.83 13.54
C THR A 125 -5.35 2.58 14.42
N THR A 126 -5.58 2.69 15.73
CA THR A 126 -5.51 1.55 16.66
C THR A 126 -6.57 0.49 16.31
N PHE A 127 -7.80 0.92 16.03
CA PHE A 127 -8.86 0.03 15.54
C PHE A 127 -8.47 -0.65 14.22
N GLY A 128 -7.84 0.09 13.30
CA GLY A 128 -7.34 -0.47 12.04
C GLY A 128 -6.30 -1.58 12.23
N ILE A 129 -5.38 -1.44 13.18
CA ILE A 129 -4.40 -2.47 13.51
C ILE A 129 -5.09 -3.73 14.05
N PHE A 130 -6.04 -3.55 14.97
CA PHE A 130 -6.85 -4.66 15.51
C PHE A 130 -7.61 -5.39 14.40
N SER A 131 -8.25 -4.64 13.50
CA SER A 131 -8.98 -5.19 12.34
C SER A 131 -8.08 -6.02 11.43
N ILE A 132 -6.85 -5.58 11.17
CA ILE A 132 -5.89 -6.34 10.34
C ILE A 132 -5.55 -7.67 11.00
N PHE A 133 -5.23 -7.70 12.30
CA PHE A 133 -4.94 -8.95 13.00
C PHE A 133 -6.15 -9.90 13.04
N LEU A 134 -7.35 -9.35 13.19
CA LEU A 134 -8.59 -10.14 13.15
C LEU A 134 -8.82 -10.73 11.76
N VAL A 135 -8.55 -9.99 10.68
CA VAL A 135 -8.63 -10.51 9.30
C VAL A 135 -7.61 -11.64 9.08
N ILE A 136 -6.36 -11.47 9.55
CA ILE A 136 -5.35 -12.53 9.48
C ILE A 136 -5.85 -13.79 10.21
N PHE A 137 -6.42 -13.62 11.38
CA PHE A 137 -6.98 -14.72 12.19
C PHE A 137 -8.13 -15.43 11.47
N ILE A 138 -9.06 -14.68 10.85
CA ILE A 138 -10.16 -15.27 10.04
C ILE A 138 -9.60 -16.10 8.90
N VAL A 139 -8.63 -15.56 8.13
CA VAL A 139 -8.04 -16.27 7.00
C VAL A 139 -7.34 -17.56 7.45
N VAL A 140 -6.63 -17.53 8.58
CA VAL A 140 -5.93 -18.69 9.15
C VAL A 140 -6.91 -19.77 9.62
N ILE A 141 -7.96 -19.40 10.36
CA ILE A 141 -8.97 -20.36 10.85
C ILE A 141 -9.73 -21.00 9.68
N GLN A 142 -10.06 -20.25 8.66
CA GLN A 142 -10.80 -20.78 7.52
C GLN A 142 -9.92 -21.57 6.54
N CYS A 143 -8.59 -21.43 6.60
CA CYS A 143 -7.66 -22.08 5.68
C CYS A 143 -7.87 -23.59 5.56
N PRO A 144 -8.04 -24.38 6.65
CA PRO A 144 -8.26 -25.82 6.54
C PRO A 144 -9.55 -26.20 5.80
N GLY A 145 -10.65 -25.48 6.05
CA GLY A 145 -11.93 -25.71 5.37
C GLY A 145 -11.85 -25.43 3.87
N PHE A 146 -11.24 -24.29 3.50
CA PHE A 146 -11.01 -23.95 2.09
C PHE A 146 -10.06 -24.94 1.40
N TYR A 147 -9.00 -25.37 2.09
CA TYR A 147 -8.08 -26.38 1.58
C TYR A 147 -8.80 -27.71 1.31
N TYR A 148 -9.59 -28.18 2.27
CA TYR A 148 -10.38 -29.40 2.13
C TYR A 148 -11.32 -29.31 0.91
N HIS A 149 -12.11 -28.25 0.81
CA HIS A 149 -13.06 -28.06 -0.28
C HIS A 149 -12.37 -27.92 -1.65
N ASN A 150 -11.35 -27.08 -1.76
CA ASN A 150 -10.72 -26.78 -3.04
C ASN A 150 -9.77 -27.86 -3.54
N VAL A 151 -9.02 -28.50 -2.63
CA VAL A 151 -7.99 -29.47 -2.99
C VAL A 151 -8.50 -30.92 -2.93
N ILE A 152 -9.29 -31.26 -1.90
CA ILE A 152 -9.72 -32.64 -1.67
C ILE A 152 -11.04 -32.94 -2.37
N GLU A 153 -12.10 -32.14 -2.15
CA GLU A 153 -13.41 -32.41 -2.75
C GLU A 153 -13.46 -32.13 -4.25
N ARG A 154 -12.95 -30.96 -4.69
CA ARG A 154 -12.91 -30.62 -6.13
C ARG A 154 -11.88 -31.43 -6.92
N ARG A 155 -11.13 -32.34 -6.24
CA ARG A 155 -10.07 -33.15 -6.86
C ARG A 155 -9.19 -32.35 -7.83
N MET A 156 -8.98 -31.10 -7.55
CA MET A 156 -7.98 -30.31 -8.25
C MET A 156 -6.65 -30.94 -7.89
N GLY A 157 -6.11 -31.81 -8.74
CA GLY A 157 -4.97 -32.71 -8.52
C GLY A 157 -3.66 -32.01 -8.17
N VAL A 158 -3.70 -31.16 -7.18
CA VAL A 158 -2.57 -30.48 -6.58
C VAL A 158 -1.95 -31.45 -5.60
N ASN A 159 -0.97 -32.19 -6.07
CA ASN A 159 0.01 -32.70 -5.14
C ASN A 159 0.60 -31.49 -4.41
N ILE A 160 0.56 -31.50 -3.08
CA ILE A 160 1.24 -30.51 -2.20
C ILE A 160 2.72 -30.38 -2.61
N LEU A 161 3.26 -31.41 -3.28
CA LEU A 161 4.61 -31.49 -3.85
C LEU A 161 4.78 -30.78 -5.22
N ASP A 162 3.72 -30.36 -5.89
CA ASP A 162 3.78 -29.45 -7.03
C ASP A 162 4.06 -27.99 -6.60
N PHE A 163 4.71 -27.84 -5.47
CA PHE A 163 5.47 -26.65 -5.14
C PHE A 163 6.51 -26.46 -6.26
N ARG A 164 6.09 -25.86 -7.36
CA ARG A 164 7.04 -25.36 -8.34
C ARG A 164 7.78 -24.23 -7.63
N PRO A 165 9.06 -24.43 -7.26
CA PRO A 165 9.83 -23.31 -6.79
C PRO A 165 9.75 -22.28 -7.91
N GLY A 166 9.16 -21.12 -7.64
CA GLY A 166 8.81 -20.11 -8.65
C GLY A 166 10.03 -19.36 -9.21
N PHE A 167 11.15 -20.04 -9.36
CA PHE A 167 12.31 -19.64 -10.14
C PHE A 167 12.17 -20.05 -11.61
N GLY A 168 10.93 -20.16 -12.11
CA GLY A 168 10.71 -20.24 -13.55
C GLY A 168 11.21 -18.98 -14.25
N PRO A 169 11.48 -19.03 -15.55
CA PRO A 169 11.87 -17.87 -16.36
C PRO A 169 10.75 -16.81 -16.45
N ASP A 170 9.65 -17.01 -15.74
CA ASP A 170 8.54 -16.10 -15.68
C ASP A 170 8.92 -14.82 -14.93
N LEU A 171 8.89 -13.73 -15.65
CA LEU A 171 9.16 -12.36 -15.18
C LEU A 171 8.25 -11.91 -14.01
N LYS A 172 7.22 -12.70 -13.67
CA LYS A 172 6.35 -12.53 -12.49
C LYS A 172 7.12 -12.48 -11.18
N PHE A 173 8.28 -13.14 -11.10
CA PHE A 173 9.14 -13.07 -9.92
C PHE A 173 9.69 -11.65 -9.70
N ILE A 174 10.08 -10.94 -10.75
CA ILE A 174 10.61 -9.57 -10.69
C ILE A 174 9.53 -8.60 -10.22
N THR A 175 8.32 -8.72 -10.77
CA THR A 175 7.18 -7.88 -10.35
C THR A 175 6.80 -8.12 -8.89
N SER A 176 6.88 -9.36 -8.41
CA SER A 176 6.63 -9.73 -7.01
C SER A 176 7.61 -9.06 -6.03
N ILE A 177 8.89 -8.87 -6.42
CA ILE A 177 9.87 -8.17 -5.57
C ILE A 177 9.42 -6.74 -5.29
N SER A 178 9.04 -6.00 -6.35
CA SER A 178 8.57 -4.61 -6.23
C SER A 178 7.31 -4.52 -5.37
N THR A 179 6.38 -5.46 -5.54
CA THR A 179 5.14 -5.53 -4.74
C THR A 179 5.43 -5.79 -3.25
N ILE A 180 6.37 -6.72 -2.94
CA ILE A 180 6.73 -7.02 -1.54
C ILE A 180 7.43 -5.83 -0.90
N ILE A 181 8.33 -5.13 -1.60
CA ILE A 181 8.99 -3.93 -1.08
C ILE A 181 7.97 -2.84 -0.81
N TYR A 182 7.01 -2.65 -1.72
CA TYR A 182 5.91 -1.71 -1.52
C TYR A 182 5.05 -2.08 -0.30
N ALA A 183 4.83 -3.36 -0.03
CA ALA A 183 4.09 -3.79 1.16
C ALA A 183 4.77 -3.39 2.48
N TYR A 184 6.09 -3.19 2.48
CA TYR A 184 6.87 -2.66 3.61
C TYR A 184 7.02 -1.13 3.59
N GLU A 185 6.52 -0.43 2.57
CA GLU A 185 6.68 1.00 2.44
C GLU A 185 5.87 1.73 3.53
N CYS A 186 6.56 2.41 4.43
CA CYS A 186 6.01 3.39 5.37
C CYS A 186 7.06 4.44 5.76
N HIS A 187 8.03 4.69 4.88
CA HIS A 187 9.22 5.50 5.15
C HIS A 187 8.91 6.94 5.53
N ALA A 188 7.89 7.55 4.94
CA ALA A 188 7.43 8.88 5.34
C ALA A 188 6.81 8.88 6.76
N GLY A 189 6.20 7.77 7.17
CA GLY A 189 5.53 7.61 8.47
C GLY A 189 6.45 7.40 9.67
N ILE A 190 7.75 7.12 9.46
CA ILE A 190 8.68 6.88 10.58
C ILE A 190 9.00 8.14 11.39
N PHE A 191 8.99 9.31 10.76
CA PHE A 191 9.36 10.58 11.40
C PHE A 191 8.37 11.02 12.49
N PRO A 192 7.05 10.98 12.28
CA PRO A 192 6.07 11.17 13.36
C PRO A 192 6.25 10.19 14.52
N VAL A 193 6.67 8.94 14.25
CA VAL A 193 6.95 7.95 15.29
C VAL A 193 8.18 8.34 16.10
N ILE A 194 9.26 8.78 15.44
CA ILE A 194 10.48 9.24 16.12
C ILE A 194 10.21 10.46 16.99
N SER A 195 9.48 11.45 16.46
CA SER A 195 9.13 12.67 17.18
C SER A 195 8.20 12.45 18.37
N GLY A 196 7.37 11.39 18.30
CA GLY A 196 6.49 10.99 19.41
C GLY A 196 7.18 10.21 20.54
N LEU A 197 8.45 9.79 20.34
CA LEU A 197 9.20 9.07 21.37
C LEU A 197 9.76 10.03 22.40
N THR A 198 9.48 9.77 23.69
CA THR A 198 10.17 10.43 24.79
C THR A 198 11.64 10.00 24.78
N ASN A 199 12.56 10.95 24.56
CA ASN A 199 13.99 10.71 24.47
C ASN A 199 14.39 9.71 23.34
N PRO A 200 14.36 10.11 22.06
CA PRO A 200 14.60 9.25 20.90
C PRO A 200 16.10 8.93 20.70
N THR A 201 16.68 8.15 21.61
CA THR A 201 18.04 7.63 21.44
C THR A 201 18.11 6.65 20.28
N GLU A 202 19.30 6.49 19.70
CA GLU A 202 19.53 5.57 18.58
C GLU A 202 19.03 4.15 18.87
N ASN A 203 19.40 3.62 20.02
CA ASN A 203 19.02 2.27 20.44
C ASN A 203 17.50 2.11 20.58
N ARG A 204 16.81 3.13 21.11
CA ARG A 204 15.34 3.09 21.25
C ARG A 204 14.66 3.13 19.88
N VAL A 205 15.06 4.03 19.01
CA VAL A 205 14.52 4.15 17.64
C VAL A 205 14.74 2.85 16.86
N ASN A 206 15.97 2.33 16.86
CA ASN A 206 16.29 1.08 16.16
C ASN A 206 15.54 -0.13 16.76
N THR A 207 15.30 -0.15 18.08
CA THR A 207 14.50 -1.21 18.71
C THR A 207 13.05 -1.16 18.24
N VAL A 208 12.45 0.03 18.13
CA VAL A 208 11.08 0.20 17.62
C VAL A 208 11.00 -0.29 16.18
N PHE A 209 11.92 0.15 15.31
CA PHE A 209 11.94 -0.29 13.92
C PHE A 209 12.13 -1.79 13.76
N LYS A 210 13.06 -2.37 14.52
CA LYS A 210 13.30 -3.82 14.52
C LYS A 210 12.05 -4.61 14.91
N ARG A 211 11.40 -4.22 16.01
CA ARG A 211 10.19 -4.91 16.49
C ARG A 211 9.04 -4.78 15.48
N ALA A 212 8.79 -3.58 14.94
CA ALA A 212 7.75 -3.35 13.95
C ALA A 212 8.00 -4.18 12.68
N THR A 213 9.24 -4.20 12.18
CA THR A 213 9.60 -4.99 10.99
C THR A 213 9.44 -6.49 11.20
N ILE A 214 9.79 -7.00 12.40
CA ILE A 214 9.61 -8.43 12.74
C ILE A 214 8.12 -8.78 12.80
N VAL A 215 7.29 -7.97 13.46
CA VAL A 215 5.83 -8.21 13.53
C VAL A 215 5.22 -8.21 12.13
N ASN A 216 5.58 -7.24 11.30
CA ASN A 216 5.10 -7.18 9.90
C ASN A 216 5.55 -8.42 9.10
N ALA A 217 6.82 -8.83 9.21
CA ALA A 217 7.33 -10.00 8.51
C ALA A 217 6.61 -11.30 8.91
N ILE A 218 6.39 -11.51 10.21
CA ILE A 218 5.64 -12.66 10.70
C ILE A 218 4.20 -12.63 10.18
N SER A 219 3.52 -11.49 10.26
CA SER A 219 2.17 -11.32 9.76
C SER A 219 2.06 -11.62 8.26
N TYR A 220 3.00 -11.11 7.46
CA TYR A 220 3.04 -11.37 6.01
C TYR A 220 3.32 -12.84 5.68
N ILE A 221 4.20 -13.51 6.44
CA ILE A 221 4.45 -14.94 6.27
C ILE A 221 3.17 -15.74 6.57
N ILE A 222 2.52 -15.47 7.70
CA ILE A 222 1.29 -16.17 8.10
C ILE A 222 0.19 -16.00 7.05
N ILE A 223 -0.12 -14.76 6.65
CA ILE A 223 -1.19 -14.51 5.68
C ILE A 223 -0.87 -15.08 4.30
N THR A 224 0.40 -15.05 3.88
CA THR A 224 0.82 -15.61 2.59
C THR A 224 0.65 -17.13 2.57
N PHE A 225 1.09 -17.83 3.62
CA PHE A 225 0.93 -19.28 3.70
C PHE A 225 -0.54 -19.68 3.80
N ALA A 226 -1.30 -19.08 4.71
CA ALA A 226 -2.71 -19.41 4.90
C ALA A 226 -3.54 -19.05 3.65
N GLY A 227 -3.26 -17.91 3.02
CA GLY A 227 -3.93 -17.48 1.80
C GLY A 227 -3.65 -18.40 0.62
N TYR A 228 -2.37 -18.72 0.37
CA TYR A 228 -1.97 -19.64 -0.71
C TYR A 228 -2.52 -21.06 -0.51
N LEU A 229 -2.40 -21.63 0.69
CA LEU A 229 -2.90 -22.97 0.98
C LEU A 229 -4.43 -23.07 0.86
N SER A 230 -5.17 -22.00 1.10
CA SER A 230 -6.62 -22.01 0.96
C SER A 230 -7.09 -22.19 -0.49
N GLN A 231 -6.33 -21.67 -1.48
CA GLN A 231 -6.68 -21.76 -2.91
C GLN A 231 -5.43 -21.79 -3.80
N PRO A 232 -4.67 -22.91 -3.86
CA PRO A 232 -3.33 -22.94 -4.47
C PRO A 232 -3.29 -22.68 -5.97
N GLN A 233 -4.29 -23.16 -6.73
CA GLN A 233 -4.27 -23.05 -8.21
C GLN A 233 -4.81 -21.72 -8.73
N HIS A 234 -5.76 -21.12 -8.03
CA HIS A 234 -6.47 -19.91 -8.44
C HIS A 234 -6.49 -18.88 -7.31
N THR A 235 -5.31 -18.63 -6.69
CA THR A 235 -5.20 -17.60 -5.64
C THR A 235 -5.61 -16.24 -6.22
N PRO A 236 -6.68 -15.59 -5.70
CA PRO A 236 -7.12 -14.30 -6.19
C PRO A 236 -6.12 -13.18 -5.85
N ASP A 237 -6.18 -12.05 -6.57
CA ASP A 237 -5.34 -10.88 -6.32
C ASP A 237 -5.54 -10.33 -4.89
N LEU A 238 -6.75 -10.44 -4.36
CA LEU A 238 -7.10 -10.11 -2.98
C LEU A 238 -7.61 -11.36 -2.28
N ILE A 239 -6.94 -11.79 -1.22
CA ILE A 239 -7.31 -13.02 -0.50
C ILE A 239 -8.73 -12.99 0.06
N LEU A 240 -9.29 -11.81 0.33
CA LEU A 240 -10.66 -11.64 0.78
C LEU A 240 -11.71 -11.82 -0.34
N GLU A 241 -11.28 -11.93 -1.61
CA GLU A 241 -12.13 -12.24 -2.78
C GLU A 241 -12.10 -13.73 -3.15
N ARG A 242 -11.48 -14.59 -2.33
CA ARG A 242 -11.45 -16.05 -2.60
C ARG A 242 -12.86 -16.64 -2.69
N GLU A 243 -13.03 -17.65 -3.56
CA GLU A 243 -14.30 -18.34 -3.71
C GLU A 243 -14.78 -18.91 -2.37
N LYS A 244 -16.07 -18.71 -2.07
CA LYS A 244 -16.67 -19.17 -0.82
C LYS A 244 -16.92 -20.69 -0.87
N THR A 245 -16.77 -21.33 0.27
CA THR A 245 -17.09 -22.76 0.42
C THR A 245 -18.59 -22.98 0.59
N ASP A 246 -19.29 -22.01 1.21
CA ASP A 246 -20.72 -22.02 1.47
C ASP A 246 -21.35 -20.66 1.09
N ASN A 247 -22.66 -20.68 0.80
CA ASN A 247 -23.42 -19.48 0.42
C ASN A 247 -23.50 -18.39 1.53
N SER A 248 -23.13 -18.72 2.78
CA SER A 248 -23.20 -17.82 3.93
C SER A 248 -21.90 -17.82 4.73
N ASP A 249 -20.83 -17.28 4.14
CA ASP A 249 -19.56 -17.08 4.85
C ASP A 249 -19.54 -15.74 5.62
N TYR A 250 -20.26 -15.72 6.76
CA TYR A 250 -20.36 -14.52 7.61
C TYR A 250 -19.02 -14.03 8.15
N LEU A 251 -18.05 -14.95 8.39
CA LEU A 251 -16.73 -14.56 8.88
C LEU A 251 -15.95 -13.78 7.82
N MET A 252 -16.05 -14.19 6.57
CA MET A 252 -15.41 -13.50 5.46
C MET A 252 -16.04 -12.12 5.22
N THR A 253 -17.37 -12.05 5.29
CA THR A 253 -18.10 -10.77 5.19
C THR A 253 -17.69 -9.82 6.32
N LEU A 254 -17.57 -10.31 7.56
CA LEU A 254 -17.04 -9.54 8.68
C LEU A 254 -15.62 -9.03 8.37
N GLY A 255 -14.76 -9.88 7.83
CA GLY A 255 -13.41 -9.51 7.38
C GLY A 255 -13.41 -8.37 6.35
N LEU A 256 -14.28 -8.45 5.34
CA LEU A 256 -14.46 -7.41 4.32
C LEU A 256 -14.91 -6.08 4.94
N ILE A 257 -15.88 -6.10 5.85
CA ILE A 257 -16.38 -4.90 6.54
C ILE A 257 -15.25 -4.25 7.36
N LEU A 258 -14.57 -5.01 8.21
CA LEU A 258 -13.50 -4.51 9.05
C LEU A 258 -12.33 -3.93 8.25
N PHE A 259 -11.96 -4.61 7.16
CA PHE A 259 -10.88 -4.15 6.31
C PHE A 259 -11.28 -2.91 5.49
N SER A 260 -12.54 -2.83 5.04
CA SER A 260 -13.10 -1.64 4.39
C SER A 260 -13.05 -0.42 5.29
N LEU A 261 -13.45 -0.56 6.55
CA LEU A 261 -13.35 0.52 7.55
C LEU A 261 -11.89 0.95 7.77
N THR A 262 -10.96 -0.01 7.82
CA THR A 262 -9.53 0.28 7.94
C THR A 262 -9.00 1.05 6.73
N ILE A 263 -9.38 0.68 5.51
CA ILE A 263 -8.98 1.37 4.28
C ILE A 263 -9.55 2.79 4.25
N MET A 264 -10.81 2.99 4.58
CA MET A 264 -11.45 4.33 4.63
C MET A 264 -10.62 5.29 5.49
N THR A 265 -10.20 4.84 6.67
CA THR A 265 -9.42 5.67 7.58
C THR A 265 -7.99 5.95 7.09
N LYS A 266 -7.38 4.98 6.40
CA LYS A 266 -6.06 5.17 5.77
C LYS A 266 -6.11 6.18 4.63
N ILE A 267 -7.17 6.22 3.83
CA ILE A 267 -7.36 7.22 2.77
C ILE A 267 -7.34 8.63 3.37
N GLY A 268 -8.05 8.86 4.48
CA GLY A 268 -8.02 10.15 5.18
C GLY A 268 -6.63 10.54 5.69
N ALA A 269 -5.88 9.59 6.26
CA ALA A 269 -4.52 9.83 6.72
C ALA A 269 -3.56 10.16 5.58
N LEU A 270 -3.63 9.44 4.46
CA LEU A 270 -2.82 9.68 3.27
C LEU A 270 -3.14 11.03 2.63
N PHE A 271 -4.44 11.39 2.59
CA PHE A 271 -4.85 12.71 2.12
C PHE A 271 -4.26 13.82 2.99
N ASN A 272 -4.20 13.66 4.32
CA ASN A 272 -3.56 14.63 5.20
C ASN A 272 -2.06 14.81 4.90
N CYS A 273 -1.34 13.73 4.60
CA CYS A 273 0.05 13.81 4.15
C CYS A 273 0.16 14.57 2.82
N LEU A 274 -0.66 14.19 1.84
CA LEU A 274 -0.67 14.82 0.52
C LEU A 274 -1.03 16.31 0.62
N ARG A 275 -2.03 16.66 1.41
CA ARG A 275 -2.44 18.04 1.66
C ARG A 275 -1.29 18.87 2.23
N SER A 276 -0.55 18.35 3.20
CA SER A 276 0.62 19.03 3.77
C SER A 276 1.67 19.35 2.71
N LEU A 277 1.96 18.41 1.81
CA LEU A 277 2.90 18.63 0.69
C LEU A 277 2.37 19.64 -0.32
N LEU A 278 1.08 19.57 -0.67
CA LEU A 278 0.47 20.52 -1.61
C LEU A 278 0.45 21.95 -1.05
N LEU A 279 0.11 22.11 0.24
CA LEU A 279 0.17 23.42 0.92
C LEU A 279 1.60 23.96 0.93
N ASN A 280 2.61 23.12 1.15
CA ASN A 280 4.01 23.51 1.09
C ASN A 280 4.40 24.01 -0.32
N ILE A 281 3.97 23.31 -1.38
CA ILE A 281 4.18 23.77 -2.77
C ILE A 281 3.52 25.11 -3.01
N MET A 282 2.30 25.31 -2.50
CA MET A 282 1.53 26.54 -2.63
C MET A 282 2.01 27.66 -1.70
N LYS A 283 3.01 27.39 -0.84
CA LYS A 283 3.57 28.31 0.17
C LYS A 283 2.56 28.77 1.22
N TYR A 284 1.58 27.94 1.54
CA TYR A 284 0.69 28.16 2.68
C TYR A 284 1.24 27.51 3.94
N ASP A 285 0.96 28.14 5.09
CA ASP A 285 1.25 27.52 6.38
C ASP A 285 0.33 26.33 6.61
N VAL A 286 0.91 25.16 6.96
CA VAL A 286 0.16 23.92 7.16
C VAL A 286 -0.79 24.00 8.37
N ASP A 287 -0.46 24.85 9.35
CA ASP A 287 -1.25 24.98 10.57
C ASP A 287 -2.32 26.08 10.45
N ASN A 288 -2.13 27.06 9.54
CA ASN A 288 -3.05 28.20 9.40
C ASN A 288 -3.30 28.57 7.93
N TYR A 289 -4.31 27.95 7.33
CA TYR A 289 -4.74 28.22 5.96
C TYR A 289 -6.27 28.31 5.86
N PRO A 290 -6.82 29.04 4.85
CA PRO A 290 -8.26 29.24 4.68
C PRO A 290 -9.02 27.92 4.48
N ASN A 291 -10.19 27.78 5.07
CA ASN A 291 -11.07 26.60 4.89
C ASN A 291 -11.46 26.41 3.42
N THR A 292 -11.57 27.49 2.65
CA THR A 292 -11.85 27.45 1.21
C THR A 292 -10.79 26.65 0.45
N ILE A 293 -9.49 26.86 0.77
CA ILE A 293 -8.39 26.12 0.17
C ILE A 293 -8.45 24.64 0.55
N ASN A 294 -8.78 24.34 1.83
CA ASN A 294 -8.97 22.96 2.25
C ASN A 294 -10.06 22.27 1.44
N PHE A 295 -11.21 22.91 1.28
CA PHE A 295 -12.33 22.35 0.53
C PHE A 295 -11.97 22.14 -0.95
N LEU A 296 -11.28 23.10 -1.55
CA LEU A 296 -10.82 23.02 -2.94
C LEU A 296 -9.84 21.84 -3.14
N LEU A 297 -8.87 21.66 -2.23
CA LEU A 297 -7.94 20.55 -2.27
C LEU A 297 -8.66 19.21 -2.14
N ILE A 298 -9.60 19.09 -1.19
CA ILE A 298 -10.42 17.88 -1.02
C ILE A 298 -11.16 17.54 -2.32
N PHE A 299 -11.85 18.54 -2.89
CA PHE A 299 -12.65 18.34 -4.09
C PHE A 299 -11.79 17.93 -5.28
N ILE A 300 -10.69 18.65 -5.55
CA ILE A 300 -9.80 18.35 -6.68
C ILE A 300 -9.16 16.97 -6.53
N VAL A 301 -8.56 16.70 -5.38
CA VAL A 301 -7.85 15.43 -5.14
C VAL A 301 -8.81 14.26 -5.25
N PHE A 302 -9.93 14.27 -4.52
CA PHE A 302 -10.84 13.12 -4.55
C PHE A 302 -11.60 13.00 -5.87
N SER A 303 -11.90 14.08 -6.60
CA SER A 303 -12.47 13.99 -7.94
C SER A 303 -11.54 13.28 -8.92
N ILE A 304 -10.26 13.70 -8.94
CA ILE A 304 -9.26 13.10 -9.84
C ILE A 304 -8.99 11.64 -9.45
N THR A 305 -8.71 11.37 -8.17
CA THR A 305 -8.38 10.02 -7.72
C THR A 305 -9.54 9.05 -7.89
N THR A 306 -10.77 9.48 -7.64
CA THR A 306 -11.98 8.67 -7.83
C THR A 306 -12.23 8.36 -9.30
N PHE A 307 -12.06 9.36 -10.18
CA PHE A 307 -12.18 9.15 -11.63
C PHE A 307 -11.16 8.12 -12.13
N VAL A 308 -9.90 8.27 -11.74
CA VAL A 308 -8.84 7.33 -12.13
C VAL A 308 -9.09 5.94 -11.54
N ALA A 309 -9.48 5.85 -10.25
CA ALA A 309 -9.79 4.58 -9.59
C ALA A 309 -10.93 3.82 -10.28
N ALA A 310 -11.93 4.54 -10.79
CA ALA A 310 -13.04 3.93 -11.52
C ALA A 310 -12.62 3.33 -12.87
N MET A 311 -11.53 3.81 -13.47
CA MET A 311 -11.01 3.30 -14.75
C MET A 311 -10.15 2.04 -14.59
N PHE A 312 -9.54 1.80 -13.42
CA PHE A 312 -8.70 0.64 -13.19
C PHE A 312 -9.50 -0.60 -12.80
N GLN A 313 -9.25 -1.72 -13.49
CA GLN A 313 -9.88 -3.02 -13.22
C GLN A 313 -8.92 -3.97 -12.46
N ASN A 314 -7.64 -4.00 -12.84
CA ASN A 314 -6.64 -4.92 -12.31
C ASN A 314 -5.83 -4.28 -11.17
N ILE A 315 -6.08 -4.74 -9.94
CA ILE A 315 -5.37 -4.26 -8.74
C ILE A 315 -3.90 -4.67 -8.77
N SER A 316 -3.60 -5.91 -9.16
CA SER A 316 -2.24 -6.46 -9.16
C SER A 316 -1.28 -5.65 -10.04
N ASP A 317 -1.73 -5.27 -11.24
CA ASP A 317 -0.94 -4.47 -12.17
C ASP A 317 -0.71 -3.05 -11.63
N TYR A 318 -1.73 -2.48 -10.99
CA TYR A 318 -1.63 -1.15 -10.38
C TYR A 318 -0.67 -1.14 -9.18
N ILE A 319 -0.75 -2.15 -8.28
CA ILE A 319 0.19 -2.30 -7.17
C ILE A 319 1.63 -2.44 -7.69
N SER A 320 1.83 -3.23 -8.74
CA SER A 320 3.15 -3.42 -9.33
C SER A 320 3.73 -2.12 -9.91
N LEU A 321 2.89 -1.29 -10.56
CA LEU A 321 3.31 0.02 -11.07
C LEU A 321 3.68 1.00 -9.94
N ILE A 322 2.81 1.19 -8.97
CA ILE A 322 3.07 2.11 -7.83
C ILE A 322 4.25 1.60 -7.02
N GLY A 323 4.32 0.30 -6.77
CA GLY A 323 5.41 -0.32 -6.02
C GLY A 323 6.76 -0.16 -6.70
N SER A 324 6.83 -0.32 -8.01
CA SER A 324 8.08 -0.19 -8.76
C SER A 324 8.55 1.25 -8.95
N PHE A 325 7.64 2.19 -9.13
CA PHE A 325 7.98 3.60 -9.31
C PHE A 325 8.16 4.31 -7.96
N TYR A 326 7.10 4.38 -7.17
CA TYR A 326 7.09 5.14 -5.92
C TYR A 326 7.69 4.35 -4.75
N GLY A 327 7.24 3.11 -4.56
CA GLY A 327 7.65 2.28 -3.43
C GLY A 327 9.16 2.04 -3.42
N LEU A 328 9.75 1.59 -4.54
CA LEU A 328 11.20 1.39 -4.64
C LEU A 328 11.98 2.70 -4.49
N PHE A 329 11.50 3.79 -5.08
CA PHE A 329 12.17 5.08 -4.99
C PHE A 329 12.26 5.57 -3.55
N ILE A 330 11.14 5.58 -2.82
CA ILE A 330 11.06 6.10 -1.44
C ILE A 330 11.67 5.13 -0.43
N ALA A 331 11.45 3.82 -0.61
CA ALA A 331 11.85 2.82 0.38
C ALA A 331 13.29 2.34 0.22
N VAL A 332 13.87 2.41 -0.97
CA VAL A 332 15.19 1.82 -1.25
C VAL A 332 16.16 2.82 -1.83
N VAL A 333 15.79 3.47 -2.94
CA VAL A 333 16.70 4.36 -3.67
C VAL A 333 17.09 5.56 -2.83
N MET A 334 16.11 6.28 -2.30
CA MET A 334 16.38 7.50 -1.53
C MET A 334 17.15 7.25 -0.22
N PRO A 335 16.82 6.25 0.61
CA PRO A 335 17.64 5.92 1.77
C PRO A 335 19.07 5.52 1.39
N GLY A 336 19.24 4.78 0.28
CA GLY A 336 20.56 4.43 -0.25
C GLY A 336 21.39 5.67 -0.67
N VAL A 337 20.77 6.63 -1.35
CA VAL A 337 21.41 7.89 -1.74
C VAL A 337 21.76 8.75 -0.52
N ILE A 338 20.86 8.80 0.49
CA ILE A 338 21.13 9.47 1.78
C ILE A 338 22.34 8.83 2.47
N TYR A 339 22.38 7.48 2.51
CA TYR A 339 23.50 6.74 3.10
C TYR A 339 24.82 7.06 2.42
N MET A 340 24.87 7.16 1.09
CA MET A 340 26.09 7.53 0.36
C MET A 340 26.56 8.95 0.66
N LYS A 341 25.67 9.86 1.01
CA LYS A 341 26.01 11.25 1.38
C LYS A 341 26.54 11.41 2.80
N PHE A 342 26.45 10.41 3.65
CA PHE A 342 27.10 10.46 4.96
C PHE A 342 28.63 10.48 4.83
N ASN A 343 29.28 11.52 5.39
CA ASN A 343 30.72 11.69 5.31
C ASN A 343 31.46 10.64 6.15
N ASP A 344 30.83 10.14 7.21
CA ASP A 344 31.45 9.24 8.19
C ASP A 344 31.52 7.78 7.68
N ARG A 345 31.06 7.50 6.46
CA ARG A 345 31.04 6.13 5.91
C ARG A 345 32.26 5.88 5.02
N PRO A 346 32.94 4.74 5.17
CA PRO A 346 34.07 4.37 4.33
C PRO A 346 33.65 4.13 2.88
N LEU A 347 34.52 4.41 1.92
CA LEU A 347 34.25 4.35 0.49
C LEU A 347 33.70 2.99 0.03
N TYR A 348 34.21 1.87 0.56
CA TYR A 348 33.70 0.55 0.17
C TYR A 348 32.25 0.33 0.53
N LYS A 349 31.76 0.86 1.68
CA LYS A 349 30.33 0.78 2.06
C LYS A 349 29.46 1.63 1.16
N LYS A 350 29.94 2.81 0.73
CA LYS A 350 29.24 3.65 -0.25
C LYS A 350 29.13 2.95 -1.61
N TYR A 351 30.19 2.23 -2.01
CA TYR A 351 30.18 1.46 -3.24
C TYR A 351 29.14 0.32 -3.21
N TYR A 352 29.04 -0.43 -2.10
CA TYR A 352 27.99 -1.43 -1.93
C TYR A 352 26.58 -0.81 -1.97
N ALA A 353 26.38 0.35 -1.34
CA ALA A 353 25.11 1.06 -1.40
C ALA A 353 24.78 1.50 -2.84
N PHE A 354 25.76 1.92 -3.62
CA PHE A 354 25.58 2.26 -5.03
C PHE A 354 25.16 1.05 -5.88
N ILE A 355 25.85 -0.09 -5.75
CA ILE A 355 25.46 -1.33 -6.43
C ILE A 355 24.04 -1.75 -6.04
N PHE A 356 23.72 -1.66 -4.75
CA PHE A 356 22.39 -1.96 -4.24
C PHE A 356 21.31 -1.08 -4.90
N ILE A 357 21.53 0.22 -5.01
CA ILE A 357 20.63 1.14 -5.72
C ILE A 357 20.47 0.73 -7.19
N LEU A 358 21.56 0.43 -7.90
CA LEU A 358 21.52 0.02 -9.30
C LEU A 358 20.69 -1.24 -9.51
N VAL A 359 20.85 -2.25 -8.65
CA VAL A 359 20.08 -3.50 -8.71
C VAL A 359 18.59 -3.21 -8.54
N PHE A 360 18.20 -2.40 -7.56
CA PHE A 360 16.78 -2.11 -7.34
C PHE A 360 16.18 -1.15 -8.38
N CYS A 361 16.97 -0.23 -8.92
CA CYS A 361 16.54 0.56 -10.08
C CYS A 361 16.29 -0.32 -11.31
N SER A 362 17.14 -1.31 -11.58
CA SER A 362 16.93 -2.23 -12.70
C SER A 362 15.70 -3.13 -12.48
N ILE A 363 15.47 -3.63 -11.26
CA ILE A 363 14.23 -4.35 -10.91
C ILE A 363 13.00 -3.46 -11.15
N GLY A 364 13.03 -2.21 -10.69
CA GLY A 364 11.92 -1.28 -10.87
C GLY A 364 11.63 -0.99 -12.34
N THR A 365 12.64 -0.69 -13.14
CA THR A 365 12.47 -0.41 -14.57
C THR A 365 11.97 -1.62 -15.36
N LEU A 366 12.45 -2.82 -15.05
CA LEU A 366 11.95 -4.06 -15.63
C LEU A 366 10.49 -4.31 -15.24
N THR A 367 10.14 -4.11 -13.97
CA THR A 367 8.74 -4.26 -13.51
C THR A 367 7.82 -3.29 -14.24
N ILE A 368 8.19 -2.01 -14.36
CA ILE A 368 7.41 -1.01 -15.10
C ILE A 368 7.24 -1.45 -16.57
N TYR A 369 8.33 -1.85 -17.22
CA TYR A 369 8.28 -2.29 -18.63
C TYR A 369 7.31 -3.46 -18.84
N PHE A 370 7.41 -4.51 -17.99
CA PHE A 370 6.54 -5.69 -18.15
C PHE A 370 5.09 -5.40 -17.78
N THR A 371 4.84 -4.59 -16.77
CA THR A 371 3.47 -4.22 -16.39
C THR A 371 2.82 -3.35 -17.48
N LEU A 372 3.53 -2.36 -18.03
CA LEU A 372 3.04 -1.55 -19.13
C LEU A 372 2.81 -2.39 -20.40
N LYS A 373 3.75 -3.29 -20.72
CA LYS A 373 3.57 -4.23 -21.84
C LYS A 373 2.30 -5.05 -21.68
N LYS A 374 2.00 -5.54 -20.48
CA LYS A 374 0.79 -6.29 -20.18
C LYS A 374 -0.47 -5.43 -20.33
N ILE A 375 -0.45 -4.16 -19.89
CA ILE A 375 -1.60 -3.26 -19.97
C ILE A 375 -1.90 -2.81 -21.41
N PHE A 376 -0.88 -2.54 -22.22
CA PHE A 376 -1.06 -1.93 -23.54
C PHE A 376 -1.00 -2.91 -24.71
N LEU A 377 -0.56 -4.16 -24.52
CA LEU A 377 -0.42 -5.16 -25.59
C LEU A 377 -1.46 -6.29 -25.51
N PHE A 378 -2.46 -6.16 -24.66
CA PHE A 378 -3.68 -6.97 -24.64
C PHE A 378 -4.90 -5.97 -24.71
#